data_c58e8bdf6daf7f25e5151de2014424d4
#
_entry.id   c58e8bdf6daf7f25e5151de2014424d4
#
_cell.length_a   1.000
_cell.length_b   1.000
_cell.length_c   1.000
_cell.angle_alpha   90.00
_cell.angle_beta   90.00
_cell.angle_gamma   90.00
#
_symmetry.space_group_name_H-M   'P 1'
#
loop_
_entity.id
_entity.type
_entity.pdbx_description
1 polymer ?
#
loop_
_entity_poly.entity_id
_entity_poly.type
_entity_poly.pdbx_seq_one_letter_code
_entity_poly.pdbx_strand_id
1 'polypeptide(L)'
;MHPRPPPHSLYTQVEAVLDRLRPALVADGGNVELVGVDDDGTVRLALGGACANCPAQLATLRLALEPALRAALPMLKGVVAV
;
A
#
# COMPACT_ATOMS: atom_id res chain seq x y z
N MET A 1 25.38 -0.91 13.80
CA MET A 1 25.53 -0.39 13.14
C MET A 1 24.56 0.32 12.47
N HIS A 2 23.92 0.09 11.65
CA HIS A 2 23.02 0.98 11.11
C HIS A 2 21.65 0.72 11.55
N PRO A 3 20.95 1.73 11.96
CA PRO A 3 19.60 1.59 12.46
C PRO A 3 18.57 1.45 11.36
N ARG A 4 18.95 1.61 10.12
CA ARG A 4 17.97 1.54 9.06
C ARG A 4 17.43 0.13 8.93
N PRO A 5 16.17 -0.04 8.52
CA PRO A 5 15.63 -1.37 8.32
C PRO A 5 16.37 -2.07 7.20
N PRO A 6 16.43 -3.40 7.21
CA PRO A 6 17.04 -4.15 6.11
C PRO A 6 16.35 -3.82 4.81
N PRO A 7 17.07 -3.88 3.68
CA PRO A 7 16.44 -3.62 2.38
C PRO A 7 15.27 -4.55 2.08
N HIS A 8 15.24 -5.71 2.74
CA HIS A 8 14.18 -6.67 2.56
C HIS A 8 13.09 -6.55 3.61
N SER A 9 13.10 -5.47 4.42
CA SER A 9 12.04 -5.28 5.40
C SER A 9 10.70 -5.15 4.68
N LEU A 10 9.64 -5.59 5.34
CA LEU A 10 8.31 -5.57 4.75
C LEU A 10 7.89 -4.15 4.40
N TYR A 11 8.21 -3.19 5.25
CA TYR A 11 7.91 -1.79 4.98
C TYR A 11 8.56 -1.33 3.66
N THR A 12 9.84 -1.60 3.49
CA THR A 12 10.58 -1.20 2.30
C THR A 12 10.02 -1.89 1.06
N GLN A 13 9.68 -3.16 1.17
CA GLN A 13 9.12 -3.91 0.05
C GLN A 13 7.75 -3.38 -0.35
N VAL A 14 6.91 -3.04 0.62
CA VAL A 14 5.60 -2.46 0.34
C VAL A 14 5.75 -1.10 -0.34
N GLU A 15 6.66 -0.26 0.14
CA GLU A 15 6.91 1.03 -0.49
C GLU A 15 7.32 0.86 -1.96
N ALA A 16 8.18 -0.09 -2.25
CA ALA A 16 8.62 -0.32 -3.63
C ALA A 16 7.46 -0.74 -4.54
N VAL A 17 6.55 -1.56 -4.03
CA VAL A 17 5.37 -1.95 -4.80
C VAL A 17 4.44 -0.77 -5.00
N LEU A 18 4.21 0.03 -3.96
CA LEU A 18 3.35 1.20 -4.06
C LEU A 18 3.90 2.21 -5.06
N ASP A 19 5.22 2.37 -5.10
CA ASP A 19 5.84 3.30 -6.07
C ASP A 19 5.53 2.91 -7.50
N ARG A 20 5.36 1.63 -7.78
CA ARG A 20 4.98 1.17 -9.11
C ARG A 20 3.51 1.39 -9.41
N LEU A 21 2.68 1.44 -8.38
CA LEU A 21 1.23 1.62 -8.54
C LEU A 21 0.81 3.08 -8.55
N ARG A 22 1.63 3.96 -7.96
CA ARG A 22 1.28 5.38 -7.85
C ARG A 22 0.98 6.07 -9.16
N PRO A 23 1.75 5.85 -10.24
CA PRO A 23 1.45 6.56 -11.49
C PRO A 23 0.03 6.33 -11.99
N ALA A 24 -0.48 5.11 -11.89
CA ALA A 24 -1.83 4.81 -12.31
C ALA A 24 -2.86 5.48 -11.38
N LEU A 25 -2.59 5.48 -10.07
CA LEU A 25 -3.50 6.11 -9.11
C LEU A 25 -3.55 7.62 -9.31
N VAL A 26 -2.40 8.25 -9.52
CA VAL A 26 -2.33 9.68 -9.74
C VAL A 26 -3.03 10.06 -11.04
N ALA A 27 -2.90 9.23 -12.08
CA ALA A 27 -3.59 9.47 -13.34
C ALA A 27 -5.11 9.47 -13.17
N ASP A 28 -5.62 8.71 -12.20
CA ASP A 28 -7.05 8.66 -11.89
C ASP A 28 -7.46 9.72 -10.86
N GLY A 29 -6.55 10.61 -10.49
CA GLY A 29 -6.84 11.66 -9.52
C GLY A 29 -6.70 11.24 -8.08
N GLY A 30 -6.17 10.05 -7.81
CA GLY A 30 -5.99 9.55 -6.46
C GLY A 30 -4.53 9.51 -6.06
N ASN A 31 -4.28 9.01 -4.86
CA ASN A 31 -2.93 8.82 -4.37
C ASN A 31 -2.97 7.81 -3.22
N VAL A 32 -1.81 7.30 -2.83
CA VAL A 32 -1.71 6.37 -1.73
C VAL A 32 -0.41 6.63 -0.97
N GLU A 33 -0.50 6.55 0.37
CA GLU A 33 0.67 6.65 1.22
C GLU A 33 0.72 5.47 2.16
N LEU A 34 1.92 4.97 2.42
CA LEU A 34 2.12 3.92 3.38
C LEU A 34 2.19 4.54 4.77
N VAL A 35 1.23 4.21 5.61
CA VAL A 35 1.19 4.69 6.99
C VAL A 35 2.06 3.81 7.88
N GLY A 36 2.00 2.50 7.67
CA GLY A 36 2.82 1.59 8.44
C GLY A 36 2.54 0.15 8.09
N VAL A 37 3.37 -0.72 8.62
CA VAL A 37 3.20 -2.17 8.49
C VAL A 37 3.30 -2.76 9.88
N ASP A 38 2.25 -3.47 10.30
CA ASP A 38 2.23 -4.09 11.62
C ASP A 38 3.12 -5.33 11.64
N ASP A 39 3.49 -5.75 12.82
CA ASP A 39 4.37 -6.91 12.99
C ASP A 39 3.76 -8.18 12.44
N ASP A 40 2.44 -8.26 12.37
CA ASP A 40 1.75 -9.44 11.86
C ASP A 40 1.63 -9.46 10.35
N GLY A 41 2.10 -8.42 9.67
CA GLY A 41 2.01 -8.34 8.21
C GLY A 41 0.81 -7.57 7.68
N THR A 42 0.11 -6.84 8.53
CA THR A 42 -0.99 -5.99 8.09
C THR A 42 -0.44 -4.65 7.61
N VAL A 43 -0.80 -4.26 6.39
CA VAL A 43 -0.35 -3.01 5.77
C VAL A 43 -1.43 -1.95 5.99
N ARG A 44 -1.01 -0.78 6.46
CA ARG A 44 -1.92 0.35 6.66
C ARG A 44 -1.63 1.41 5.61
N LEU A 45 -2.63 1.75 4.83
CA LEU A 45 -2.51 2.72 3.76
C LEU A 45 -3.48 3.88 3.97
N ALA A 46 -3.05 5.07 3.56
CA ALA A 46 -3.93 6.23 3.50
C ALA A 46 -4.17 6.55 2.04
N LEU A 47 -5.42 6.59 1.64
CA LEU A 47 -5.80 6.96 0.28
C LEU A 47 -6.12 8.43 0.23
N GLY A 48 -5.65 9.10 -0.82
CA GLY A 48 -5.84 10.53 -0.98
C GLY A 48 -6.45 10.90 -2.30
N GLY A 49 -6.65 12.19 -2.52
CA GLY A 49 -7.22 12.70 -3.75
C GLY A 49 -8.65 12.24 -3.95
N ALA A 50 -8.99 11.92 -5.18
CA ALA A 50 -10.35 11.49 -5.51
C ALA A 50 -10.74 10.19 -4.81
N CYS A 51 -9.77 9.41 -4.35
CA CYS A 51 -10.06 8.15 -3.66
C CYS A 51 -10.42 8.33 -2.20
N ALA A 52 -10.12 9.47 -1.61
CA ALA A 52 -10.24 9.65 -0.16
C ALA A 52 -11.67 9.68 0.35
N ASN A 53 -12.59 10.24 -0.44
CA ASN A 53 -13.95 10.49 0.00
C ASN A 53 -15.01 9.81 -0.87
N CYS A 54 -14.66 8.77 -1.57
CA CYS A 54 -15.62 8.16 -2.45
C CYS A 54 -15.82 6.68 -2.10
N PRO A 55 -17.00 6.12 -2.39
CA PRO A 55 -17.23 4.70 -2.11
C PRO A 55 -16.28 3.79 -2.87
N ALA A 56 -15.65 4.27 -3.92
CA ALA A 56 -14.66 3.51 -4.66
C ALA A 56 -13.37 3.29 -3.88
N GLN A 57 -13.20 3.95 -2.74
CA GLN A 57 -12.01 3.77 -1.91
C GLN A 57 -11.78 2.30 -1.58
N LEU A 58 -12.81 1.61 -1.12
CA LEU A 58 -12.68 0.19 -0.80
C LEU A 58 -12.44 -0.64 -2.04
N ALA A 59 -13.06 -0.26 -3.17
CA ALA A 59 -12.84 -0.98 -4.41
C ALA A 59 -11.40 -0.81 -4.89
N THR A 60 -10.86 0.40 -4.82
CA THR A 60 -9.46 0.65 -5.18
C THR A 60 -8.53 -0.20 -4.31
N LEU A 61 -8.77 -0.20 -3.00
CA LEU A 61 -7.94 -0.96 -2.09
C LEU A 61 -8.01 -2.46 -2.40
N ARG A 62 -9.21 -3.00 -2.55
CA ARG A 62 -9.40 -4.45 -2.69
C ARG A 62 -9.14 -4.97 -4.09
N LEU A 63 -9.43 -4.17 -5.11
CA LEU A 63 -9.34 -4.65 -6.48
C LEU A 63 -8.03 -4.27 -7.16
N ALA A 64 -7.34 -3.26 -6.66
CA ALA A 64 -6.08 -2.81 -7.25
C ALA A 64 -4.90 -2.99 -6.32
N LEU A 65 -4.97 -2.43 -5.12
CA LEU A 65 -3.82 -2.39 -4.23
C LEU A 65 -3.57 -3.73 -3.54
N GLU A 66 -4.61 -4.32 -2.97
CA GLU A 66 -4.43 -5.55 -2.22
C GLU A 66 -3.96 -6.70 -3.09
N PRO A 67 -4.58 -6.97 -4.25
CA PRO A 67 -4.09 -8.06 -5.11
C PRO A 67 -2.66 -7.85 -5.58
N ALA A 68 -2.31 -6.61 -5.93
CA ALA A 68 -0.96 -6.32 -6.40
C ALA A 68 0.06 -6.52 -5.28
N LEU A 69 -0.25 -6.08 -4.06
CA LEU A 69 0.62 -6.26 -2.93
C LEU A 69 0.76 -7.74 -2.55
N ARG A 70 -0.33 -8.48 -2.56
CA ARG A 70 -0.28 -9.90 -2.23
C ARG A 70 0.47 -10.72 -3.28
N ALA A 71 0.36 -10.33 -4.54
CA ALA A 71 1.09 -11.01 -5.60
C ALA A 71 2.59 -10.81 -5.46
N ALA A 72 2.99 -9.61 -5.08
CA ALA A 72 4.41 -9.31 -4.88
C ALA A 72 4.92 -9.80 -3.53
N LEU A 73 4.06 -9.78 -2.52
CA LEU A 73 4.45 -10.08 -1.12
C LEU A 73 3.41 -11.03 -0.52
N PRO A 74 3.50 -12.33 -0.84
CA PRO A 74 2.46 -13.28 -0.39
C PRO A 74 2.42 -13.46 1.13
N MET A 75 3.45 -13.00 1.84
CA MET A 75 3.46 -13.10 3.29
C MET A 75 2.58 -12.06 3.98
N LEU A 76 2.02 -11.10 3.24
CA LEU A 76 1.17 -10.09 3.85
C LEU A 76 -0.10 -10.71 4.42
N LYS A 77 -0.47 -10.29 5.62
CA LYS A 77 -1.70 -10.74 6.24
C LYS A 77 -2.91 -10.04 5.62
N GLY A 78 -2.80 -8.75 5.38
CA GLY A 78 -3.89 -7.99 4.78
C GLY A 78 -3.50 -6.55 4.56
N VAL A 79 -4.42 -5.81 3.96
CA VAL A 79 -4.22 -4.39 3.65
C VAL A 79 -5.47 -3.65 4.11
N VAL A 80 -5.28 -2.58 4.86
CA VAL A 80 -6.39 -1.78 5.37
C VAL A 80 -6.17 -0.31 5.06
N ALA A 81 -7.25 0.41 4.88
CA ALA A 81 -7.23 1.86 4.71
C ALA A 81 -7.46 2.53 6.06
N VAL A 82 -6.71 3.55 6.34
CA VAL A 82 -6.81 4.28 7.59
C VAL A 82 -7.11 5.75 7.36
#